data_49c85806bf8d5c306402955eeb8ff344
#
_entry.id   49c85806bf8d5c306402955eeb8ff344
#
_cell.length_a   1.000
_cell.length_b   1.000
_cell.length_c   1.000
_cell.angle_alpha   90.00
_cell.angle_beta   90.00
_cell.angle_gamma   90.00
#
_symmetry.space_group_name_H-M   'P 1'
#
loop_
_entity.id
_entity.type
_entity.pdbx_description
1 polymer ?
#
loop_
_entity_poly.entity_id
_entity_poly.type
_entity_poly.pdbx_seq_one_letter_code
_entity_poly.pdbx_strand_id
1 'polypeptide(L)'
;MKKIFNLIAVGMVLASVSVNAQTYVNEMTQADVERDCYIEGGSALFNDAADAYYGDGSYVQKSSASTPTAFIFNRDIWGNKNLTGFIVNVLVPNDRMDFDQFIKIEYSTDELNYQEVPDMKVEKSYDAVLGNNYWIDVWYQGALPEGVKEIKVTMVANEEVANWIPCYRRTEIFYE
;
A
#
# COMPACT_ATOMS: atom_id res chain seq x y z
N MET A 1 -23.29 -9.49 22.63
CA MET A 1 -22.20 -10.43 22.33
C MET A 1 -20.98 -9.61 21.92
N LYS A 2 -19.92 -9.60 22.73
CA LYS A 2 -18.70 -8.84 22.44
C LYS A 2 -17.95 -9.57 21.33
N LYS A 3 -17.84 -8.95 20.15
CA LYS A 3 -16.94 -9.42 19.09
C LYS A 3 -15.51 -9.19 19.56
N ILE A 4 -14.82 -10.27 19.83
CA ILE A 4 -13.39 -10.26 20.11
C ILE A 4 -12.73 -10.04 18.76
N PHE A 5 -12.17 -8.85 18.57
CA PHE A 5 -11.23 -8.60 17.47
C PHE A 5 -10.00 -9.47 17.72
N ASN A 6 -9.88 -10.55 16.99
CA ASN A 6 -8.62 -11.25 16.88
C ASN A 6 -7.69 -10.33 16.07
N LEU A 7 -6.89 -9.59 16.80
CA LEU A 7 -5.69 -8.95 16.27
C LEU A 7 -4.77 -10.10 15.87
N ILE A 8 -4.80 -10.52 14.61
CA ILE A 8 -3.78 -11.41 14.07
C ILE A 8 -2.50 -10.60 14.11
N ALA A 9 -1.67 -10.90 15.10
CA ALA A 9 -0.30 -10.43 15.11
C ALA A 9 0.37 -11.05 13.89
N VAL A 10 0.40 -10.30 12.79
CA VAL A 10 1.24 -10.60 11.64
C VAL A 10 2.65 -10.69 12.20
N GLY A 11 3.17 -11.92 12.27
CA GLY A 11 4.47 -12.17 12.84
C GLY A 11 5.51 -11.40 12.06
N MET A 12 5.93 -10.27 12.62
CA MET A 12 7.03 -9.47 12.07
C MET A 12 8.31 -10.31 12.10
N VAL A 13 8.67 -10.84 10.96
CA VAL A 13 10.05 -11.17 10.68
C VAL A 13 10.64 -9.97 9.93
N LEU A 14 10.60 -8.81 10.56
CA LEU A 14 11.54 -7.75 10.27
C LEU A 14 12.82 -8.13 11.00
N ALA A 15 13.74 -8.80 10.33
CA ALA A 15 15.09 -8.94 10.82
C ALA A 15 15.62 -7.52 11.07
N SER A 16 15.84 -7.18 12.35
CA SER A 16 16.41 -5.93 12.86
C SER A 16 15.64 -4.63 12.56
N VAL A 17 14.41 -4.51 13.04
CA VAL A 17 13.87 -3.17 13.33
C VAL A 17 14.61 -2.67 14.56
N SER A 18 15.29 -1.54 14.46
CA SER A 18 15.98 -0.93 15.61
C SER A 18 14.96 -0.64 16.73
N VAL A 19 15.41 -0.68 17.98
CA VAL A 19 14.58 -0.48 19.17
C VAL A 19 13.88 0.91 19.21
N ASN A 20 14.19 1.80 18.24
CA ASN A 20 13.71 3.17 18.13
C ASN A 20 12.89 3.44 16.85
N ALA A 21 12.51 2.43 16.07
CA ALA A 21 11.73 2.66 14.86
C ALA A 21 10.37 3.28 15.19
N GLN A 22 10.06 4.38 14.52
CA GLN A 22 8.75 5.02 14.54
C GLN A 22 7.96 4.57 13.31
N THR A 23 6.64 4.60 13.39
CA THR A 23 5.75 4.24 12.29
C THR A 23 4.90 5.44 11.90
N TYR A 24 4.94 5.78 10.64
CA TYR A 24 3.98 6.64 10.01
C TYR A 24 2.90 5.79 9.33
N VAL A 25 1.64 6.19 9.44
CA VAL A 25 0.50 5.48 8.85
C VAL A 25 -0.33 6.43 7.99
N ASN A 26 -0.64 6.01 6.77
CA ASN A 26 -1.59 6.65 5.88
C ASN A 26 -2.70 5.65 5.57
N GLU A 27 -3.95 5.98 5.91
CA GLU A 27 -5.13 5.15 5.72
C GLU A 27 -5.77 5.32 4.34
N MET A 28 -5.08 5.97 3.42
CA MET A 28 -5.51 6.23 2.05
C MET A 28 -6.86 6.94 1.94
N THR A 29 -7.24 7.73 2.96
CA THR A 29 -8.33 8.71 2.83
C THR A 29 -7.94 9.81 1.85
N GLN A 30 -8.94 10.50 1.28
CA GLN A 30 -8.65 11.65 0.42
C GLN A 30 -7.78 12.67 1.15
N ALA A 31 -8.11 12.99 2.40
CA ALA A 31 -7.37 13.97 3.20
C ALA A 31 -5.93 13.53 3.48
N ASP A 32 -5.71 12.24 3.77
CA ASP A 32 -4.36 11.72 4.02
C ASP A 32 -3.51 11.75 2.75
N VAL A 33 -4.06 11.35 1.62
CA VAL A 33 -3.34 11.35 0.33
C VAL A 33 -3.03 12.79 -0.11
N GLU A 34 -3.98 13.71 -0.04
CA GLU A 34 -3.77 15.12 -0.41
C GLU A 34 -2.72 15.81 0.47
N ARG A 35 -2.60 15.40 1.75
CA ARG A 35 -1.58 15.92 2.67
C ARG A 35 -0.19 15.34 2.42
N ASP A 36 -0.12 14.04 2.14
CA ASP A 36 1.12 13.26 2.28
C ASP A 36 1.67 12.74 0.95
N CYS A 37 0.86 12.71 -0.10
CA CYS A 37 1.25 12.12 -1.37
C CYS A 37 1.22 13.11 -2.53
N TYR A 38 2.17 12.94 -3.42
CA TYR A 38 2.05 13.46 -4.77
C TYR A 38 1.49 12.36 -5.68
N ILE A 39 0.45 12.66 -6.48
CA ILE A 39 -0.14 11.71 -7.43
C ILE A 39 0.41 11.98 -8.83
N GLU A 40 0.95 10.93 -9.47
CA GLU A 40 1.54 10.99 -10.79
C GLU A 40 0.83 10.02 -11.75
N GLY A 41 0.71 10.40 -13.02
CA GLY A 41 0.09 9.59 -14.08
C GLY A 41 -1.40 9.78 -14.15
N GLY A 42 -2.18 8.77 -13.75
CA GLY A 42 -3.64 8.82 -13.76
C GLY A 42 -4.24 9.59 -12.59
N SER A 43 -5.55 9.69 -12.56
CA SER A 43 -6.29 10.24 -11.42
C SER A 43 -6.76 9.16 -10.46
N ALA A 44 -6.95 9.55 -9.20
CA ALA A 44 -7.42 8.70 -8.12
C ALA A 44 -8.93 8.91 -7.86
N LEU A 45 -9.60 7.83 -7.48
CA LEU A 45 -10.97 7.83 -6.98
C LEU A 45 -10.94 7.40 -5.52
N PHE A 46 -11.39 8.27 -4.63
CA PHE A 46 -11.39 8.04 -3.18
C PHE A 46 -12.74 7.54 -2.70
N ASN A 47 -12.70 6.61 -1.76
CA ASN A 47 -13.84 6.19 -0.96
C ASN A 47 -13.44 6.20 0.52
N ASP A 48 -13.87 7.20 1.25
CA ASP A 48 -13.57 7.40 2.67
C ASP A 48 -14.64 6.81 3.59
N ALA A 49 -15.69 6.23 3.02
CA ALA A 49 -16.77 5.59 3.76
C ALA A 49 -16.58 4.07 3.82
N ALA A 50 -17.01 3.46 4.92
CA ALA A 50 -17.14 2.02 4.99
C ALA A 50 -18.07 1.52 3.90
N ASP A 51 -17.64 0.53 3.14
CA ASP A 51 -18.39 -0.07 2.06
C ASP A 51 -18.66 -1.53 2.38
N ALA A 52 -19.94 -1.93 2.34
CA ALA A 52 -20.35 -3.31 2.60
C ALA A 52 -19.74 -4.31 1.61
N TYR A 53 -19.25 -3.84 0.46
CA TYR A 53 -18.66 -4.66 -0.57
C TYR A 53 -17.13 -4.78 -0.43
N TYR A 54 -16.44 -3.70 -0.01
CA TYR A 54 -14.97 -3.67 0.13
C TYR A 54 -14.49 -3.70 1.58
N GLY A 55 -15.40 -3.85 2.54
CA GLY A 55 -15.10 -3.92 3.97
C GLY A 55 -15.03 -2.55 4.66
N ASP A 56 -14.65 -2.59 5.92
CA ASP A 56 -14.49 -1.38 6.72
C ASP A 56 -13.19 -0.66 6.34
N GLY A 57 -13.24 0.64 6.29
CA GLY A 57 -12.10 1.51 6.05
C GLY A 57 -12.13 2.22 4.69
N SER A 58 -11.24 3.17 4.57
CA SER A 58 -11.02 3.93 3.34
C SER A 58 -10.21 3.15 2.33
N TYR A 59 -10.35 3.55 1.06
CA TYR A 59 -9.49 3.06 -0.01
C TYR A 59 -9.42 4.05 -1.16
N VAL A 60 -8.40 3.91 -1.97
CA VAL A 60 -8.27 4.63 -3.23
C VAL A 60 -8.13 3.65 -4.38
N GLN A 61 -8.73 3.99 -5.51
CA GLN A 61 -8.60 3.27 -6.77
C GLN A 61 -8.06 4.21 -7.84
N LYS A 62 -7.37 3.67 -8.85
CA LYS A 62 -7.10 4.44 -10.07
C LYS A 62 -8.39 4.61 -10.88
N SER A 63 -8.55 5.74 -11.54
CA SER A 63 -9.76 6.06 -12.32
C SER A 63 -9.86 5.29 -13.64
N SER A 64 -8.79 4.66 -14.10
CA SER A 64 -8.73 3.93 -15.36
C SER A 64 -7.87 2.67 -15.23
N ALA A 65 -8.33 1.55 -15.76
CA ALA A 65 -7.55 0.32 -15.78
C ALA A 65 -6.28 0.44 -16.63
N SER A 66 -6.34 1.17 -17.74
CA SER A 66 -5.23 1.31 -18.70
C SER A 66 -4.18 2.36 -18.30
N THR A 67 -4.48 3.23 -17.33
CA THR A 67 -3.55 4.29 -16.92
C THR A 67 -2.96 3.98 -15.55
N PRO A 68 -1.63 3.86 -15.44
CA PRO A 68 -1.00 3.69 -14.13
C PRO A 68 -1.19 4.95 -13.30
N THR A 69 -1.38 4.76 -12.00
CA THR A 69 -1.49 5.86 -11.03
C THR A 69 -0.53 5.60 -9.88
N ALA A 70 0.41 6.51 -9.68
CA ALA A 70 1.41 6.40 -8.63
C ALA A 70 1.13 7.37 -7.49
N PHE A 71 1.39 6.92 -6.28
CA PHE A 71 1.35 7.67 -5.03
C PHE A 71 2.77 7.78 -4.50
N ILE A 72 3.30 9.00 -4.46
CA ILE A 72 4.67 9.27 -4.04
C ILE A 72 4.60 9.89 -2.64
N PHE A 73 5.09 9.16 -1.65
CA PHE A 73 5.26 9.62 -0.28
C PHE A 73 6.60 10.31 -0.17
N ASN A 74 6.59 11.60 0.07
CA ASN A 74 7.79 12.42 0.08
C ASN A 74 8.36 12.60 1.49
N ARG A 75 9.61 13.07 1.55
CA ARG A 75 10.35 13.25 2.80
C ARG A 75 9.78 14.30 3.75
N ASP A 76 8.88 15.17 3.32
CA ASP A 76 8.28 16.19 4.17
C ASP A 76 7.52 15.58 5.35
N ILE A 77 7.07 14.31 5.18
CA ILE A 77 6.40 13.54 6.24
C ILE A 77 7.35 13.17 7.38
N TRP A 78 8.58 12.77 7.06
CA TRP A 78 9.56 12.26 8.04
C TRP A 78 10.81 13.14 8.18
N GLY A 79 10.94 14.20 7.39
CA GLY A 79 12.04 15.15 7.48
C GLY A 79 13.40 14.53 7.12
N ASN A 80 14.36 14.63 8.04
CA ASN A 80 15.72 14.09 7.84
C ASN A 80 15.92 12.69 8.42
N LYS A 81 14.84 11.97 8.74
CA LYS A 81 14.93 10.62 9.31
C LYS A 81 15.20 9.59 8.22
N ASN A 82 15.83 8.49 8.62
CA ASN A 82 16.06 7.38 7.71
C ASN A 82 14.84 6.48 7.63
N LEU A 83 14.38 6.18 6.43
CA LEU A 83 13.37 5.16 6.21
C LEU A 83 14.01 3.78 6.28
N THR A 84 13.39 2.87 7.03
CA THR A 84 13.94 1.53 7.26
C THR A 84 13.09 0.43 6.64
N GLY A 85 11.82 0.71 6.34
CA GLY A 85 10.94 -0.27 5.71
C GLY A 85 9.53 0.27 5.50
N PHE A 86 8.68 -0.56 4.94
CA PHE A 86 7.28 -0.24 4.67
C PHE A 86 6.38 -1.47 4.71
N ILE A 87 5.08 -1.21 4.86
CA ILE A 87 3.99 -2.14 4.56
C ILE A 87 2.96 -1.41 3.71
N VAL A 88 2.49 -2.05 2.64
CA VAL A 88 1.41 -1.57 1.77
C VAL A 88 0.31 -2.62 1.72
N ASN A 89 -0.93 -2.22 2.00
CA ASN A 89 -2.10 -3.09 1.93
C ASN A 89 -2.99 -2.74 0.75
N VAL A 90 -3.37 -3.76 -0.02
CA VAL A 90 -4.24 -3.63 -1.18
C VAL A 90 -5.25 -4.78 -1.21
N LEU A 91 -6.52 -4.48 -1.50
CA LEU A 91 -7.50 -5.48 -1.90
C LEU A 91 -7.36 -5.77 -3.39
N VAL A 92 -7.26 -7.04 -3.73
CA VAL A 92 -7.14 -7.51 -5.13
C VAL A 92 -8.22 -8.55 -5.44
N PRO A 93 -8.71 -8.61 -6.69
CA PRO A 93 -9.64 -9.65 -7.10
C PRO A 93 -9.04 -11.05 -6.95
N ASN A 94 -9.80 -11.97 -6.36
CA ASN A 94 -9.33 -13.33 -6.03
C ASN A 94 -9.07 -14.22 -7.25
N ASP A 95 -9.71 -13.95 -8.39
CA ASP A 95 -9.53 -14.70 -9.62
C ASP A 95 -8.27 -14.30 -10.41
N ARG A 96 -7.50 -13.33 -9.90
CA ARG A 96 -6.26 -12.83 -10.52
C ARG A 96 -5.06 -13.24 -9.67
N MET A 97 -4.34 -14.23 -10.14
CA MET A 97 -3.32 -14.93 -9.35
C MET A 97 -1.97 -14.20 -9.25
N ASP A 98 -1.67 -13.30 -10.19
CA ASP A 98 -0.36 -12.62 -10.26
C ASP A 98 -0.45 -11.22 -9.63
N PHE A 99 -0.35 -11.19 -8.30
CA PHE A 99 -0.47 -9.96 -7.51
C PHE A 99 0.60 -8.91 -7.82
N ASP A 100 1.77 -9.35 -8.25
CA ASP A 100 2.88 -8.48 -8.66
C ASP A 100 2.53 -7.62 -9.90
N GLN A 101 1.47 -8.02 -10.61
CA GLN A 101 0.96 -7.27 -11.77
C GLN A 101 0.09 -6.07 -11.39
N PHE A 102 -0.31 -5.92 -10.13
CA PHE A 102 -1.20 -4.83 -9.71
C PHE A 102 -0.47 -3.66 -9.08
N ILE A 103 0.58 -3.95 -8.33
CA ILE A 103 1.32 -2.96 -7.53
C ILE A 103 2.80 -3.09 -7.82
N LYS A 104 3.42 -1.95 -8.10
CA LYS A 104 4.87 -1.79 -8.14
C LYS A 104 5.29 -0.85 -7.02
N ILE A 105 6.29 -1.23 -6.24
CA ILE A 105 6.82 -0.39 -5.17
C ILE A 105 8.28 -0.09 -5.45
N GLU A 106 8.58 1.19 -5.46
CA GLU A 106 9.90 1.74 -5.78
C GLU A 106 10.33 2.72 -4.70
N TYR A 107 11.62 2.92 -4.56
CA TYR A 107 12.19 3.95 -3.69
C TYR A 107 13.15 4.84 -4.46
N SER A 108 13.38 6.05 -3.94
CA SER A 108 14.39 6.98 -4.44
C SER A 108 15.24 7.54 -3.30
N THR A 109 16.55 7.68 -3.57
CA THR A 109 17.51 8.34 -2.66
C THR A 109 17.83 9.76 -3.09
N ASP A 110 17.42 10.17 -4.29
CA ASP A 110 17.72 11.48 -4.90
C ASP A 110 16.48 12.25 -5.39
N GLU A 111 15.27 11.68 -5.18
CA GLU A 111 13.97 12.24 -5.60
C GLU A 111 13.78 12.28 -7.14
N LEU A 112 14.68 11.65 -7.89
CA LEU A 112 14.68 11.67 -9.36
C LEU A 112 14.68 10.28 -9.96
N ASN A 113 15.49 9.39 -9.38
CA ASN A 113 15.71 8.05 -9.91
C ASN A 113 15.07 7.03 -8.99
N TYR A 114 14.10 6.27 -9.52
CA TYR A 114 13.40 5.23 -8.78
C TYR A 114 13.95 3.85 -9.09
N GLN A 115 14.08 3.04 -8.03
CA GLN A 115 14.53 1.66 -8.09
C GLN A 115 13.51 0.76 -7.42
N GLU A 116 13.30 -0.43 -7.95
CA GLU A 116 12.42 -1.43 -7.34
C GLU A 116 12.99 -1.88 -6.00
N VAL A 117 12.08 -2.11 -5.02
CA VAL A 117 12.50 -2.64 -3.72
C VAL A 117 12.95 -4.08 -3.89
N PRO A 118 14.20 -4.41 -3.49
CA PRO A 118 14.66 -5.78 -3.54
C PRO A 118 13.97 -6.65 -2.46
N ASP A 119 13.84 -7.93 -2.74
CA ASP A 119 13.39 -8.95 -1.75
C ASP A 119 12.06 -8.60 -1.05
N MET A 120 11.16 -7.96 -1.77
CA MET A 120 9.84 -7.62 -1.26
C MET A 120 9.05 -8.89 -0.94
N LYS A 121 8.52 -8.96 0.28
CA LYS A 121 7.65 -10.06 0.72
C LYS A 121 6.20 -9.71 0.42
N VAL A 122 5.47 -10.67 -0.15
CA VAL A 122 4.04 -10.56 -0.42
C VAL A 122 3.28 -11.60 0.40
N GLU A 123 2.41 -11.14 1.28
CA GLU A 123 1.52 -11.98 2.08
C GLU A 123 0.08 -11.81 1.63
N LYS A 124 -0.69 -12.88 1.67
CA LYS A 124 -2.09 -12.92 1.24
C LYS A 124 -2.95 -13.42 2.38
N SER A 125 -4.08 -12.75 2.60
CA SER A 125 -5.13 -13.26 3.47
C SER A 125 -6.35 -13.62 2.62
N TYR A 126 -6.72 -14.89 2.68
CA TYR A 126 -7.95 -15.40 2.05
C TYR A 126 -9.16 -15.31 2.98
N ASP A 127 -8.95 -14.86 4.21
CA ASP A 127 -10.02 -14.61 5.15
C ASP A 127 -10.86 -13.45 4.61
N ALA A 128 -11.97 -13.85 4.02
CA ALA A 128 -12.86 -12.98 3.30
C ALA A 128 -13.17 -11.72 4.09
N VAL A 129 -12.61 -10.64 3.66
CA VAL A 129 -13.00 -9.30 4.12
C VAL A 129 -14.52 -9.15 4.03
N LEU A 130 -15.18 -9.92 3.18
CA LEU A 130 -16.59 -9.71 2.85
C LEU A 130 -17.45 -10.98 2.79
N GLY A 131 -16.91 -12.15 3.10
CA GLY A 131 -17.67 -13.40 3.00
C GLY A 131 -18.08 -13.81 1.57
N ASN A 132 -17.63 -13.11 0.56
CA ASN A 132 -17.98 -13.37 -0.84
C ASN A 132 -16.85 -14.00 -1.67
N ASN A 133 -15.65 -14.12 -1.12
CA ASN A 133 -14.45 -14.69 -1.75
C ASN A 133 -14.01 -14.04 -3.07
N TYR A 134 -14.54 -12.86 -3.44
CA TYR A 134 -14.15 -12.17 -4.67
C TYR A 134 -12.89 -11.32 -4.50
N TRP A 135 -12.57 -10.94 -3.27
CA TRP A 135 -11.43 -10.10 -2.95
C TRP A 135 -10.54 -10.76 -1.91
N ILE A 136 -9.26 -10.49 -1.98
CA ILE A 136 -8.27 -10.89 -0.99
C ILE A 136 -7.44 -9.71 -0.55
N ASP A 137 -7.09 -9.68 0.72
CA ASP A 137 -6.11 -8.76 1.26
C ASP A 137 -4.70 -9.19 0.87
N VAL A 138 -3.95 -8.30 0.27
CA VAL A 138 -2.54 -8.50 -0.07
C VAL A 138 -1.69 -7.46 0.65
N TRP A 139 -0.65 -7.93 1.30
CA TRP A 139 0.29 -7.13 2.07
C TRP A 139 1.67 -7.22 1.42
N TYR A 140 2.16 -6.09 0.94
CA TYR A 140 3.51 -5.94 0.40
C TYR A 140 4.37 -5.33 1.49
N GLN A 141 5.51 -5.94 1.81
CA GLN A 141 6.42 -5.46 2.84
C GLN A 141 7.87 -5.61 2.43
N GLY A 142 8.71 -4.65 2.80
CA GLY A 142 10.11 -4.66 2.48
C GLY A 142 10.94 -3.78 3.39
N ALA A 143 12.22 -4.13 3.48
CA ALA A 143 13.22 -3.26 4.07
C ALA A 143 13.70 -2.25 3.01
N LEU A 144 14.06 -1.06 3.46
CA LEU A 144 14.59 -0.01 2.60
C LEU A 144 16.09 0.19 2.86
N PRO A 145 16.88 0.46 1.83
CA PRO A 145 18.29 0.80 2.01
C PRO A 145 18.45 2.17 2.69
N GLU A 146 19.63 2.43 3.20
CA GLU A 146 19.96 3.71 3.81
C GLU A 146 19.84 4.87 2.79
N GLY A 147 19.38 6.02 3.28
CA GLY A 147 19.31 7.25 2.49
C GLY A 147 18.08 7.37 1.59
N VAL A 148 17.08 6.50 1.74
CA VAL A 148 15.82 6.64 1.00
C VAL A 148 15.10 7.92 1.41
N LYS A 149 14.64 8.67 0.41
CA LYS A 149 13.92 9.93 0.57
C LYS A 149 12.45 9.83 0.20
N GLU A 150 12.13 8.95 -0.75
CA GLU A 150 10.78 8.78 -1.27
C GLU A 150 10.44 7.31 -1.48
N ILE A 151 9.17 6.98 -1.28
CA ILE A 151 8.58 5.71 -1.65
C ILE A 151 7.49 5.99 -2.67
N LYS A 152 7.52 5.27 -3.78
CA LYS A 152 6.54 5.35 -4.85
C LYS A 152 5.77 4.04 -4.94
N VAL A 153 4.47 4.11 -4.74
CA VAL A 153 3.54 2.97 -4.89
C VAL A 153 2.72 3.20 -6.15
N THR A 154 2.93 2.38 -7.16
CA THR A 154 2.24 2.48 -8.44
C THR A 154 1.19 1.39 -8.58
N MET A 155 -0.07 1.79 -8.76
CA MET A 155 -1.10 0.91 -9.28
C MET A 155 -0.88 0.79 -10.79
N VAL A 156 -0.35 -0.35 -11.24
CA VAL A 156 0.06 -0.52 -12.64
C VAL A 156 -1.13 -0.59 -13.59
N ALA A 157 -0.92 -0.27 -14.86
CA ALA A 157 -1.93 -0.47 -15.89
C ALA A 157 -2.20 -1.97 -16.05
N ASN A 158 -3.47 -2.36 -16.10
CA ASN A 158 -3.86 -3.73 -16.38
C ASN A 158 -5.21 -3.74 -17.13
N GLU A 159 -5.17 -3.86 -18.44
CA GLU A 159 -6.37 -3.84 -19.29
C GLU A 159 -7.22 -5.10 -19.15
N GLU A 160 -6.61 -6.23 -18.76
CA GLU A 160 -7.33 -7.50 -18.59
C GLU A 160 -8.32 -7.48 -17.42
N VAL A 161 -8.14 -6.56 -16.48
CA VAL A 161 -8.97 -6.39 -15.29
C VAL A 161 -9.81 -5.12 -15.31
N ALA A 162 -10.21 -4.65 -16.47
CA ALA A 162 -10.91 -3.38 -16.68
C ALA A 162 -12.07 -3.08 -15.70
N ASN A 163 -12.72 -4.13 -15.17
CA ASN A 163 -13.85 -4.01 -14.24
C ASN A 163 -13.48 -4.28 -12.76
N TRP A 164 -12.22 -4.63 -12.47
CA TRP A 164 -11.81 -5.11 -11.16
C TRP A 164 -10.52 -4.39 -10.73
N ILE A 165 -10.63 -3.08 -10.56
CA ILE A 165 -9.49 -2.25 -10.15
C ILE A 165 -9.17 -2.51 -8.68
N PRO A 166 -7.92 -2.84 -8.32
CA PRO A 166 -7.51 -3.01 -6.93
C PRO A 166 -7.82 -1.78 -6.07
N CYS A 167 -8.08 -2.01 -4.78
CA CYS A 167 -8.33 -0.96 -3.80
C CYS A 167 -7.09 -0.80 -2.92
N TYR A 168 -6.38 0.30 -3.04
CA TYR A 168 -5.24 0.62 -2.18
C TYR A 168 -5.77 1.19 -0.86
N ARG A 169 -5.44 0.53 0.27
CA ARG A 169 -6.10 0.78 1.55
C ARG A 169 -5.20 1.44 2.59
N ARG A 170 -3.91 1.09 2.62
CA ARG A 170 -3.04 1.52 3.71
C ARG A 170 -1.58 1.47 3.33
N THR A 171 -0.84 2.44 3.85
CA THR A 171 0.62 2.43 3.86
C THR A 171 1.14 2.67 5.26
N GLU A 172 2.08 1.85 5.68
CA GLU A 172 2.90 2.08 6.88
C GLU A 172 4.35 2.26 6.46
N ILE A 173 5.00 3.28 7.00
CA ILE A 173 6.41 3.57 6.73
C ILE A 173 7.15 3.61 8.06
N PHE A 174 8.21 2.81 8.15
CA PHE A 174 9.06 2.72 9.33
C PHE A 174 10.28 3.62 9.15
N TYR A 175 10.62 4.37 10.21
CA TYR A 175 11.75 5.31 10.19
C TYR A 175 12.40 5.46 11.56
N GLU A 176 13.65 5.93 11.59
CA GLU A 176 14.46 6.18 12.80
C GLU A 176 15.25 7.50 12.72
#